data_96ff91c28cfa903732f1e471dff289df
#
_entry.id   96ff91c28cfa903732f1e471dff289df
#
_cell.length_a   1.000
_cell.length_b   1.000
_cell.length_c   1.000
_cell.angle_alpha   90.00
_cell.angle_beta   90.00
_cell.angle_gamma   90.00
#
_symmetry.space_group_name_H-M   'P 1'
#
loop_
_entity.id
_entity.type
_entity.pdbx_description
1 polymer ?
#
loop_
_entity_poly.entity_id
_entity_poly.type
_entity_poly.pdbx_seq_one_letter_code
_entity_poly.pdbx_strand_id
1 'polypeptide(L)'
;RESTRRERPFVAVNCAAIPEQLIESELFGAERGAYTGAHASRAGRFERAHGGTLFLDEIGTLSSGAQGMLLRALQEGEIERLGDTHTRKVDVRVIAATNVDLREEVQAGRFREDLYYRLNVFPIRIVPLRERREDIPLLMTHFLAKFNRVHGRRLAGFTQRAVDAVMAYAWPGNIRELENVIERGVILSADISTIDAPQLFTSGEQFDTQHYSVSRQGALVHSDPGDLVT
;
A
#
# COMPACT_ATOMS: atom_id res chain seq x y z
N ARG A 1 6.38 1.88 -18.99
CA ARG A 1 7.15 1.46 -20.20
C ARG A 1 7.16 2.52 -21.30
N GLU A 2 6.18 3.42 -21.34
CA GLU A 2 6.06 4.49 -22.37
C GLU A 2 6.60 5.86 -21.92
N SER A 3 7.14 5.96 -20.71
CA SER A 3 7.69 7.20 -20.18
C SER A 3 9.03 7.55 -20.84
N THR A 4 9.27 8.83 -21.05
CA THR A 4 10.59 9.36 -21.48
C THR A 4 11.70 9.08 -20.46
N ARG A 5 11.33 8.75 -19.21
CA ARG A 5 12.25 8.41 -18.10
C ARG A 5 12.33 6.90 -17.83
N ARG A 6 11.89 6.01 -18.76
CA ARG A 6 11.82 4.55 -18.55
C ARG A 6 13.18 3.91 -18.23
N GLU A 7 14.26 4.45 -18.80
CA GLU A 7 15.64 3.98 -18.61
C GLU A 7 16.40 4.77 -17.52
N ARG A 8 15.71 5.67 -16.83
CA ARG A 8 16.27 6.52 -15.79
C ARG A 8 16.02 5.91 -14.41
N PRO A 9 16.74 6.36 -13.37
CA PRO A 9 16.56 5.84 -12.02
C PRO A 9 15.10 5.90 -11.56
N PHE A 10 14.62 4.81 -10.95
CA PHE A 10 13.37 4.75 -10.23
C PHE A 10 13.68 4.45 -8.76
N VAL A 11 13.52 5.43 -7.90
CA VAL A 11 13.79 5.31 -6.47
C VAL A 11 12.46 5.25 -5.72
N ALA A 12 12.21 4.17 -5.00
CA ALA A 12 11.03 4.02 -4.16
C ALA A 12 11.41 4.15 -2.68
N VAL A 13 10.60 4.88 -1.92
CA VAL A 13 10.77 5.11 -0.49
C VAL A 13 9.42 4.95 0.18
N ASN A 14 9.36 4.14 1.23
CA ASN A 14 8.24 4.13 2.16
C ASN A 14 8.59 5.03 3.35
N CYS A 15 7.91 6.18 3.48
CA CYS A 15 8.20 7.17 4.52
C CYS A 15 7.89 6.64 5.92
N ALA A 16 6.85 5.81 6.06
CA ALA A 16 6.50 5.20 7.34
C ALA A 16 7.51 4.15 7.85
N ALA A 17 8.34 3.60 6.95
CA ALA A 17 9.37 2.63 7.33
C ALA A 17 10.67 3.28 7.86
N ILE A 18 10.78 4.61 7.78
CA ILE A 18 11.96 5.36 8.21
C ILE A 18 11.64 6.07 9.53
N PRO A 19 12.49 5.95 10.56
CA PRO A 19 12.33 6.73 11.78
C PRO A 19 12.22 8.23 11.50
N GLU A 20 11.30 8.92 12.19
CA GLU A 20 11.03 10.34 11.97
C GLU A 20 12.28 11.22 11.99
N GLN A 21 13.22 10.94 12.91
CA GLN A 21 14.48 11.69 13.05
C GLN A 21 15.44 11.49 11.86
N LEU A 22 15.24 10.47 11.05
CA LEU A 22 16.11 10.13 9.92
C LEU A 22 15.49 10.45 8.56
N ILE A 23 14.17 10.73 8.50
CA ILE A 23 13.45 10.91 7.24
C ILE A 23 14.04 12.04 6.39
N GLU A 24 14.39 13.16 7.01
CA GLU A 24 14.99 14.31 6.32
C GLU A 24 16.35 13.95 5.72
N SER A 25 17.24 13.31 6.52
CA SER A 25 18.56 12.89 6.05
C SER A 25 18.49 11.80 4.97
N GLU A 26 17.52 10.89 5.04
CA GLU A 26 17.31 9.87 4.01
C GLU A 26 16.79 10.47 2.71
N LEU A 27 15.85 11.42 2.77
CA LEU A 27 15.28 12.03 1.58
C LEU A 27 16.24 13.02 0.91
N PHE A 28 16.84 13.91 1.70
CA PHE A 28 17.59 15.07 1.18
C PHE A 28 19.11 14.92 1.31
N GLY A 29 19.57 13.94 2.10
CA GLY A 29 20.99 13.74 2.38
C GLY A 29 21.47 14.49 3.61
N ALA A 30 22.68 14.22 4.03
CA ALA A 30 23.31 14.88 5.15
C ALA A 30 24.82 15.05 4.92
N GLU A 31 25.38 16.15 5.40
CA GLU A 31 26.81 16.34 5.49
C GLU A 31 27.36 15.77 6.79
N ARG A 32 28.67 15.52 6.80
CA ARG A 32 29.36 15.05 8.00
C ARG A 32 29.14 16.02 9.15
N GLY A 33 28.69 15.51 10.30
CA GLY A 33 28.43 16.32 11.49
C GLY A 33 27.05 17.00 11.54
N ALA A 34 26.17 16.78 10.57
CA ALA A 34 24.82 17.37 10.53
C ALA A 34 23.95 16.97 11.73
N TYR A 35 24.18 15.77 12.27
CA TYR A 35 23.52 15.29 13.49
C TYR A 35 24.42 14.27 14.21
N THR A 36 24.10 13.93 15.45
CA THR A 36 24.83 12.94 16.25
C THR A 36 24.80 11.57 15.56
N GLY A 37 25.96 11.12 15.02
CA GLY A 37 26.07 9.89 14.23
C GLY A 37 26.26 10.11 12.73
N ALA A 38 26.23 11.34 12.22
CA ALA A 38 26.56 11.66 10.83
C ALA A 38 28.09 11.63 10.61
N HIS A 39 28.68 10.43 10.53
CA HIS A 39 30.13 10.25 10.40
C HIS A 39 30.66 10.56 9.00
N ALA A 40 29.83 10.53 7.98
CA ALA A 40 30.20 10.79 6.58
C ALA A 40 29.08 11.56 5.87
N SER A 41 29.47 12.31 4.84
CA SER A 41 28.52 12.93 3.91
C SER A 41 27.78 11.85 3.10
N ARG A 42 26.47 11.98 2.94
CA ARG A 42 25.61 11.00 2.27
C ARG A 42 24.57 11.68 1.36
N ALA A 43 24.52 11.24 0.11
CA ALA A 43 23.49 11.68 -0.84
C ALA A 43 22.11 11.12 -0.48
N GLY A 44 21.10 11.97 -0.54
CA GLY A 44 19.70 11.62 -0.29
C GLY A 44 19.03 10.93 -1.46
N ARG A 45 17.75 10.55 -1.26
CA ARG A 45 16.92 9.91 -2.28
C ARG A 45 16.64 10.83 -3.47
N PHE A 46 16.47 12.13 -3.24
CA PHE A 46 16.30 13.12 -4.31
C PHE A 46 17.51 13.19 -5.24
N GLU A 47 18.73 13.24 -4.70
CA GLU A 47 19.95 13.23 -5.51
C GLU A 47 20.07 11.93 -6.31
N ARG A 48 19.77 10.78 -5.69
CA ARG A 48 19.83 9.45 -6.32
C ARG A 48 18.77 9.28 -7.42
N ALA A 49 17.65 10.00 -7.32
CA ALA A 49 16.57 10.01 -8.32
C ALA A 49 16.76 11.05 -9.43
N HIS A 50 17.86 11.82 -9.40
CA HIS A 50 18.09 12.87 -10.39
C HIS A 50 18.01 12.37 -11.83
N GLY A 51 17.29 13.07 -12.67
CA GLY A 51 16.96 12.69 -14.06
C GLY A 51 15.86 11.61 -14.15
N GLY A 52 15.41 11.05 -13.04
CA GLY A 52 14.49 9.90 -12.96
C GLY A 52 13.18 10.18 -12.22
N THR A 53 12.72 9.18 -11.48
CA THR A 53 11.45 9.20 -10.74
C THR A 53 11.68 8.82 -9.28
N LEU A 54 11.10 9.58 -8.36
CA LEU A 54 11.03 9.27 -6.93
C LEU A 54 9.58 8.92 -6.57
N PHE A 55 9.36 7.71 -6.08
CA PHE A 55 8.08 7.26 -5.53
C PHE A 55 8.14 7.36 -4.01
N LEU A 56 7.27 8.19 -3.44
CA LEU A 56 7.12 8.40 -2.00
C LEU A 56 5.83 7.74 -1.54
N ASP A 57 5.94 6.64 -0.80
CA ASP A 57 4.80 5.96 -0.20
C ASP A 57 4.59 6.47 1.22
N GLU A 58 3.32 6.54 1.67
CA GLU A 58 2.89 6.98 2.99
C GLU A 58 3.34 8.41 3.34
N ILE A 59 3.19 9.36 2.40
CA ILE A 59 3.63 10.75 2.59
C ILE A 59 2.92 11.49 3.73
N GLY A 60 1.74 11.02 4.17
CA GLY A 60 1.02 11.58 5.32
C GLY A 60 1.79 11.45 6.64
N THR A 61 2.84 10.61 6.69
CA THR A 61 3.67 10.40 7.89
C THR A 61 4.89 11.33 7.98
N LEU A 62 5.09 12.20 6.98
CA LEU A 62 6.24 13.11 6.96
C LEU A 62 6.20 14.13 8.10
N SER A 63 7.36 14.35 8.75
CA SER A 63 7.54 15.45 9.70
C SER A 63 7.31 16.82 9.04
N SER A 64 6.95 17.83 9.83
CA SER A 64 6.77 19.20 9.34
C SER A 64 8.02 19.76 8.63
N GLY A 65 9.23 19.41 9.12
CA GLY A 65 10.50 19.75 8.49
C GLY A 65 10.65 19.11 7.11
N ALA A 66 10.43 17.78 7.02
CA ALA A 66 10.48 17.06 5.76
C ALA A 66 9.45 17.55 4.75
N GLN A 67 8.25 17.95 5.19
CA GLN A 67 7.23 18.55 4.34
C GLN A 67 7.70 19.89 3.73
N GLY A 68 8.36 20.75 4.52
CA GLY A 68 8.91 22.02 4.05
C GLY A 68 10.02 21.82 2.99
N MET A 69 10.93 20.88 3.25
CA MET A 69 11.99 20.56 2.29
C MET A 69 11.44 19.93 1.01
N LEU A 70 10.42 19.06 1.12
CA LEU A 70 9.74 18.48 -0.03
C LEU A 70 9.05 19.54 -0.89
N LEU A 71 8.39 20.51 -0.26
CA LEU A 71 7.75 21.61 -0.97
C LEU A 71 8.78 22.39 -1.80
N ARG A 72 9.93 22.75 -1.21
CA ARG A 72 11.01 23.45 -1.92
C ARG A 72 11.53 22.62 -3.11
N ALA A 73 11.76 21.32 -2.90
CA ALA A 73 12.19 20.43 -3.98
C ALA A 73 11.18 20.37 -5.13
N LEU A 74 9.86 20.42 -4.84
CA LEU A 74 8.81 20.40 -5.85
C LEU A 74 8.60 21.74 -6.56
N GLN A 75 8.81 22.86 -5.87
CA GLN A 75 8.59 24.20 -6.41
C GLN A 75 9.78 24.70 -7.22
N GLU A 76 10.97 24.57 -6.65
CA GLU A 76 12.21 25.19 -7.14
C GLU A 76 13.10 24.18 -7.90
N GLY A 77 12.85 22.87 -7.73
CA GLY A 77 13.77 21.83 -8.23
C GLY A 77 15.11 21.85 -7.50
N GLU A 78 15.12 22.28 -6.26
CA GLU A 78 16.32 22.48 -5.46
C GLU A 78 16.20 21.77 -4.11
N ILE A 79 17.31 21.23 -3.65
CA ILE A 79 17.46 20.62 -2.33
C ILE A 79 18.73 21.10 -1.62
N GLU A 80 18.73 20.98 -0.30
CA GLU A 80 19.90 21.15 0.54
C GLU A 80 20.06 19.91 1.40
N ARG A 81 21.31 19.47 1.63
CA ARG A 81 21.59 18.40 2.60
C ARG A 81 21.50 18.96 4.00
N LEU A 82 21.12 18.13 4.97
CA LEU A 82 21.18 18.50 6.37
C LEU A 82 22.61 18.91 6.74
N GLY A 83 22.74 20.03 7.44
CA GLY A 83 24.04 20.58 7.85
C GLY A 83 24.83 21.26 6.73
N ASP A 84 24.23 21.46 5.56
CA ASP A 84 24.82 22.17 4.43
C ASP A 84 23.98 23.40 4.07
N THR A 85 24.60 24.42 3.51
CA THR A 85 23.95 25.60 2.92
C THR A 85 24.04 25.61 1.40
N HIS A 86 24.68 24.59 0.83
CA HIS A 86 24.85 24.50 -0.62
C HIS A 86 23.59 23.92 -1.27
N THR A 87 22.96 24.74 -2.09
CA THR A 87 21.78 24.36 -2.87
C THR A 87 22.18 23.48 -4.06
N ARG A 88 21.50 22.36 -4.25
CA ARG A 88 21.69 21.40 -5.36
C ARG A 88 20.45 21.34 -6.21
N LYS A 89 20.61 21.55 -7.52
CA LYS A 89 19.50 21.39 -8.47
C LYS A 89 19.23 19.93 -8.75
N VAL A 90 17.95 19.56 -8.70
CA VAL A 90 17.47 18.21 -8.99
C VAL A 90 16.33 18.26 -10.01
N ASP A 91 16.38 17.38 -11.01
CA ASP A 91 15.28 17.14 -11.94
C ASP A 91 14.67 15.77 -11.61
N VAL A 92 13.59 15.76 -10.82
CA VAL A 92 12.96 14.52 -10.34
C VAL A 92 11.46 14.57 -10.59
N ARG A 93 10.93 13.54 -11.26
CA ARG A 93 9.49 13.31 -11.27
C ARG A 93 9.07 12.66 -9.94
N VAL A 94 8.23 13.35 -9.18
CA VAL A 94 7.71 12.81 -7.91
C VAL A 94 6.35 12.15 -8.16
N ILE A 95 6.18 10.96 -7.59
CA ILE A 95 4.91 10.25 -7.46
C ILE A 95 4.71 10.01 -5.96
N ALA A 96 3.61 10.50 -5.43
CA ALA A 96 3.30 10.37 -4.00
C ALA A 96 2.09 9.45 -3.80
N ALA A 97 2.15 8.60 -2.76
CA ALA A 97 1.06 7.76 -2.34
C ALA A 97 0.78 7.94 -0.84
N THR A 98 -0.46 7.76 -0.45
CA THR A 98 -0.91 7.82 0.94
C THR A 98 -2.17 6.99 1.14
N ASN A 99 -2.35 6.46 2.33
CA ASN A 99 -3.56 5.77 2.77
C ASN A 99 -4.50 6.66 3.62
N VAL A 100 -4.06 7.88 3.97
CA VAL A 100 -4.88 8.85 4.72
C VAL A 100 -5.43 9.93 3.80
N ASP A 101 -6.54 10.55 4.20
CA ASP A 101 -7.07 11.73 3.51
C ASP A 101 -6.23 12.96 3.89
N LEU A 102 -5.41 13.41 2.93
CA LEU A 102 -4.53 14.58 3.17
C LEU A 102 -5.30 15.87 3.44
N ARG A 103 -6.58 16.00 3.03
CA ARG A 103 -7.39 17.17 3.36
C ARG A 103 -7.75 17.18 4.84
N GLU A 104 -8.08 16.04 5.39
CA GLU A 104 -8.32 15.88 6.83
C GLU A 104 -7.03 16.17 7.62
N GLU A 105 -5.88 15.70 7.13
CA GLU A 105 -4.58 15.98 7.73
C GLU A 105 -4.22 17.48 7.71
N VAL A 106 -4.57 18.20 6.63
CA VAL A 106 -4.42 19.66 6.53
C VAL A 106 -5.31 20.37 7.54
N GLN A 107 -6.59 19.98 7.63
CA GLN A 107 -7.53 20.57 8.60
C GLN A 107 -7.09 20.34 10.05
N ALA A 108 -6.48 19.20 10.32
CA ALA A 108 -5.93 18.86 11.63
C ALA A 108 -4.55 19.50 11.91
N GLY A 109 -3.97 20.26 10.97
CA GLY A 109 -2.67 20.91 11.10
C GLY A 109 -1.47 19.96 11.05
N ARG A 110 -1.66 18.70 10.66
CA ARG A 110 -0.58 17.69 10.54
C ARG A 110 0.09 17.67 9.16
N PHE A 111 -0.59 18.21 8.15
CA PHE A 111 -0.04 18.34 6.80
C PHE A 111 -0.15 19.77 6.31
N ARG A 112 0.87 20.26 5.60
CA ARG A 112 0.90 21.63 5.09
C ARG A 112 -0.03 21.78 3.90
N GLU A 113 -0.84 22.81 3.90
CA GLU A 113 -1.79 23.12 2.83
C GLU A 113 -1.10 23.42 1.49
N ASP A 114 0.01 24.17 1.52
CA ASP A 114 0.80 24.51 0.33
C ASP A 114 1.40 23.27 -0.35
N LEU A 115 1.90 22.34 0.43
CA LEU A 115 2.41 21.04 -0.07
C LEU A 115 1.27 20.18 -0.64
N TYR A 116 0.11 20.14 0.02
CA TYR A 116 -1.06 19.42 -0.48
C TYR A 116 -1.43 19.89 -1.90
N TYR A 117 -1.58 21.20 -2.13
CA TYR A 117 -1.92 21.70 -3.47
C TYR A 117 -0.81 21.43 -4.50
N ARG A 118 0.44 21.41 -4.10
CA ARG A 118 1.56 21.12 -5.00
C ARG A 118 1.62 19.65 -5.41
N LEU A 119 1.21 18.74 -4.56
CA LEU A 119 1.14 17.30 -4.83
C LEU A 119 -0.15 16.92 -5.58
N ASN A 120 -1.27 17.54 -5.25
CA ASN A 120 -2.59 17.19 -5.76
C ASN A 120 -2.88 17.76 -7.17
N VAL A 121 -1.90 17.75 -8.05
CA VAL A 121 -2.05 18.22 -9.45
C VAL A 121 -2.76 17.17 -10.31
N PHE A 122 -2.44 15.89 -10.13
CA PHE A 122 -3.05 14.79 -10.86
C PHE A 122 -3.35 13.62 -9.90
N PRO A 123 -4.50 13.68 -9.20
CA PRO A 123 -4.87 12.63 -8.26
C PRO A 123 -5.32 11.37 -8.98
N ILE A 124 -4.82 10.21 -8.52
CA ILE A 124 -5.26 8.89 -8.96
C ILE A 124 -5.85 8.18 -7.76
N ARG A 125 -7.18 7.96 -7.77
CA ARG A 125 -7.85 7.18 -6.74
C ARG A 125 -7.74 5.70 -7.08
N ILE A 126 -7.13 4.92 -6.20
CA ILE A 126 -7.14 3.46 -6.29
C ILE A 126 -8.40 2.95 -5.58
N VAL A 127 -9.27 2.33 -6.37
CA VAL A 127 -10.53 1.77 -5.87
C VAL A 127 -10.25 0.56 -4.98
N PRO A 128 -10.82 0.48 -3.76
CA PRO A 128 -10.63 -0.67 -2.88
C PRO A 128 -11.32 -1.92 -3.46
N LEU A 129 -10.86 -3.11 -3.02
CA LEU A 129 -11.31 -4.38 -3.58
C LEU A 129 -12.83 -4.61 -3.43
N ARG A 130 -13.43 -4.12 -2.34
CA ARG A 130 -14.89 -4.17 -2.11
C ARG A 130 -15.72 -3.42 -3.17
N GLU A 131 -15.12 -2.44 -3.87
CA GLU A 131 -15.76 -1.65 -4.93
C GLU A 131 -15.44 -2.18 -6.35
N ARG A 132 -14.59 -3.24 -6.46
CA ARG A 132 -14.24 -3.93 -7.72
C ARG A 132 -14.23 -5.45 -7.52
N ARG A 133 -15.34 -5.97 -7.03
CA ARG A 133 -15.49 -7.41 -6.70
C ARG A 133 -15.30 -8.33 -7.90
N GLU A 134 -15.55 -7.83 -9.10
CA GLU A 134 -15.32 -8.55 -10.36
C GLU A 134 -13.85 -8.96 -10.58
N ASP A 135 -12.89 -8.28 -9.94
CA ASP A 135 -11.48 -8.65 -10.02
C ASP A 135 -11.13 -9.86 -9.11
N ILE A 136 -11.95 -10.14 -8.10
CA ILE A 136 -11.66 -11.15 -7.08
C ILE A 136 -11.43 -12.55 -7.69
N PRO A 137 -12.26 -13.08 -8.60
CA PRO A 137 -12.05 -14.42 -9.16
C PRO A 137 -10.73 -14.54 -9.92
N LEU A 138 -10.33 -13.48 -10.63
CA LEU A 138 -9.05 -13.44 -11.35
C LEU A 138 -7.87 -13.42 -10.37
N LEU A 139 -7.96 -12.62 -9.31
CA LEU A 139 -6.95 -12.55 -8.25
C LEU A 139 -6.85 -13.88 -7.50
N MET A 140 -7.96 -14.55 -7.18
CA MET A 140 -7.97 -15.88 -6.57
C MET A 140 -7.19 -16.89 -7.42
N THR A 141 -7.46 -16.93 -8.71
CA THR A 141 -6.77 -17.82 -9.66
C THR A 141 -5.27 -17.51 -9.73
N HIS A 142 -4.92 -16.24 -9.79
CA HIS A 142 -3.54 -15.76 -9.83
C HIS A 142 -2.77 -16.17 -8.57
N PHE A 143 -3.33 -15.91 -7.38
CA PHE A 143 -2.68 -16.24 -6.11
C PHE A 143 -2.60 -17.75 -5.87
N LEU A 144 -3.64 -18.51 -6.24
CA LEU A 144 -3.57 -19.98 -6.19
C LEU A 144 -2.41 -20.52 -7.02
N ALA A 145 -2.26 -20.06 -8.26
CA ALA A 145 -1.15 -20.48 -9.13
C ALA A 145 0.21 -20.07 -8.55
N LYS A 146 0.30 -18.84 -7.99
CA LYS A 146 1.51 -18.36 -7.31
C LYS A 146 1.90 -19.27 -6.14
N PHE A 147 0.97 -19.53 -5.21
CA PHE A 147 1.25 -20.27 -3.99
C PHE A 147 1.36 -21.77 -4.19
N ASN A 148 0.66 -22.34 -5.17
CA ASN A 148 0.92 -23.70 -5.62
C ASN A 148 2.40 -23.88 -6.01
N ARG A 149 2.97 -22.92 -6.75
CA ARG A 149 4.39 -22.95 -7.14
C ARG A 149 5.32 -22.73 -5.96
N VAL A 150 5.02 -21.75 -5.08
CA VAL A 150 5.88 -21.40 -3.94
C VAL A 150 5.96 -22.55 -2.93
N HIS A 151 4.81 -23.18 -2.62
CA HIS A 151 4.71 -24.22 -1.61
C HIS A 151 4.78 -25.64 -2.18
N GLY A 152 5.05 -25.82 -3.50
CA GLY A 152 5.13 -27.14 -4.14
C GLY A 152 3.80 -27.89 -4.13
N ARG A 153 2.66 -27.19 -4.14
CA ARG A 153 1.30 -27.75 -4.11
C ARG A 153 0.71 -27.88 -5.51
N ARG A 154 -0.38 -28.65 -5.63
CA ARG A 154 -1.12 -28.87 -6.88
C ARG A 154 -2.63 -28.81 -6.64
N LEU A 155 -3.08 -27.81 -5.85
CA LEU A 155 -4.49 -27.62 -5.60
C LEU A 155 -5.20 -27.20 -6.89
N ALA A 156 -6.36 -27.82 -7.16
CA ALA A 156 -7.10 -27.62 -8.41
C ALA A 156 -7.91 -26.34 -8.42
N GLY A 157 -8.31 -25.81 -7.23
CA GLY A 157 -9.17 -24.64 -7.15
C GLY A 157 -9.78 -24.44 -5.78
N PHE A 158 -10.94 -23.81 -5.79
CA PHE A 158 -11.74 -23.50 -4.60
C PHE A 158 -13.10 -24.18 -4.71
N THR A 159 -13.69 -24.57 -3.58
CA THR A 159 -15.09 -24.98 -3.54
C THR A 159 -15.98 -23.78 -3.81
N GLN A 160 -17.24 -24.02 -4.24
CA GLN A 160 -18.21 -22.92 -4.42
C GLN A 160 -18.43 -22.14 -3.12
N ARG A 161 -18.49 -22.84 -1.99
CA ARG A 161 -18.60 -22.23 -0.67
C ARG A 161 -17.42 -21.30 -0.35
N ALA A 162 -16.19 -21.65 -0.73
CA ALA A 162 -15.02 -20.78 -0.58
C ALA A 162 -15.13 -19.54 -1.46
N VAL A 163 -15.56 -19.69 -2.71
CA VAL A 163 -15.77 -18.56 -3.63
C VAL A 163 -16.83 -17.61 -3.08
N ASP A 164 -17.98 -18.13 -2.63
CA ASP A 164 -19.07 -17.32 -2.07
C ASP A 164 -18.61 -16.54 -0.84
N ALA A 165 -17.86 -17.18 0.07
CA ALA A 165 -17.29 -16.54 1.25
C ALA A 165 -16.33 -15.41 0.87
N VAL A 166 -15.43 -15.65 -0.08
CA VAL A 166 -14.47 -14.64 -0.56
C VAL A 166 -15.18 -13.47 -1.23
N MET A 167 -16.23 -13.74 -2.00
CA MET A 167 -17.03 -12.70 -2.65
C MET A 167 -17.88 -11.88 -1.68
N ALA A 168 -18.30 -12.44 -0.54
CA ALA A 168 -19.09 -11.76 0.48
C ALA A 168 -18.25 -10.90 1.44
N TYR A 169 -16.96 -11.18 1.56
CA TYR A 169 -16.11 -10.49 2.53
C TYR A 169 -15.76 -9.05 2.10
N ALA A 170 -15.61 -8.15 3.06
CA ALA A 170 -15.41 -6.71 2.82
C ALA A 170 -13.98 -6.30 2.42
N TRP A 171 -13.00 -7.17 2.68
CA TRP A 171 -11.58 -6.96 2.34
C TRP A 171 -11.00 -5.65 2.87
N PRO A 172 -11.00 -5.38 4.18
CA PRO A 172 -10.43 -4.14 4.74
C PRO A 172 -8.94 -4.00 4.40
N GLY A 173 -8.18 -5.09 4.37
CA GLY A 173 -6.78 -5.14 3.95
C GLY A 173 -6.59 -5.29 2.43
N ASN A 174 -7.67 -5.16 1.64
CA ASN A 174 -7.65 -5.19 0.19
C ASN A 174 -6.96 -6.43 -0.40
N ILE A 175 -6.17 -6.24 -1.47
CA ILE A 175 -5.48 -7.32 -2.18
C ILE A 175 -4.43 -8.00 -1.29
N ARG A 176 -3.77 -7.28 -0.38
CA ARG A 176 -2.79 -7.88 0.54
C ARG A 176 -3.43 -8.90 1.49
N GLU A 177 -4.62 -8.57 1.99
CA GLU A 177 -5.38 -9.50 2.84
C GLU A 177 -5.85 -10.71 2.03
N LEU A 178 -6.42 -10.50 0.84
CA LEU A 178 -6.82 -11.59 -0.05
C LEU A 178 -5.65 -12.53 -0.37
N GLU A 179 -4.48 -11.97 -0.68
CA GLU A 179 -3.25 -12.72 -0.92
C GLU A 179 -2.87 -13.61 0.28
N ASN A 180 -2.84 -13.03 1.49
CA ASN A 180 -2.50 -13.76 2.72
C ASN A 180 -3.53 -14.85 3.04
N VAL A 181 -4.81 -14.56 2.84
CA VAL A 181 -5.91 -15.54 3.05
C VAL A 181 -5.77 -16.73 2.12
N ILE A 182 -5.47 -16.49 0.83
CA ILE A 182 -5.28 -17.57 -0.13
C ILE A 182 -4.00 -18.35 0.17
N GLU A 183 -2.89 -17.71 0.53
CA GLU A 183 -1.66 -18.38 0.94
C GLU A 183 -1.90 -19.33 2.11
N ARG A 184 -2.59 -18.84 3.15
CA ARG A 184 -3.01 -19.65 4.30
C ARG A 184 -3.85 -20.85 3.87
N GLY A 185 -4.83 -20.63 2.98
CA GLY A 185 -5.65 -21.70 2.42
C GLY A 185 -4.83 -22.78 1.73
N VAL A 186 -3.83 -22.38 0.93
CA VAL A 186 -2.91 -23.34 0.25
C VAL A 186 -2.09 -24.15 1.27
N ILE A 187 -1.59 -23.51 2.33
CA ILE A 187 -0.81 -24.20 3.38
C ILE A 187 -1.68 -25.20 4.13
N LEU A 188 -2.90 -24.82 4.53
CA LEU A 188 -3.80 -25.67 5.32
C LEU A 188 -4.46 -26.80 4.51
N SER A 189 -4.44 -26.72 3.18
CA SER A 189 -5.04 -27.71 2.28
C SER A 189 -4.05 -28.79 1.83
N ALA A 190 -3.13 -29.21 2.70
CA ALA A 190 -2.02 -30.12 2.33
C ALA A 190 -2.47 -31.45 1.72
N ASP A 191 -3.58 -32.01 2.19
CA ASP A 191 -4.04 -33.38 1.88
C ASP A 191 -5.34 -33.40 1.05
N ILE A 192 -5.79 -32.23 0.53
CA ILE A 192 -7.02 -32.10 -0.24
C ILE A 192 -6.75 -31.42 -1.58
N SER A 193 -7.60 -31.70 -2.57
CA SER A 193 -7.42 -31.17 -3.93
C SER A 193 -7.94 -29.73 -4.14
N THR A 194 -8.83 -29.27 -3.27
CA THR A 194 -9.49 -27.96 -3.37
C THR A 194 -9.54 -27.26 -2.03
N ILE A 195 -9.48 -25.93 -2.03
CA ILE A 195 -9.56 -25.09 -0.84
C ILE A 195 -11.05 -24.81 -0.53
N ASP A 196 -11.47 -25.02 0.72
CA ASP A 196 -12.80 -24.66 1.19
C ASP A 196 -12.75 -23.45 2.14
N ALA A 197 -13.90 -22.86 2.48
CA ALA A 197 -14.01 -21.66 3.31
C ALA A 197 -13.29 -21.76 4.68
N PRO A 198 -13.34 -22.89 5.43
CA PRO A 198 -12.64 -23.00 6.71
C PRO A 198 -11.12 -22.90 6.63
N GLN A 199 -10.50 -23.22 5.49
CA GLN A 199 -9.06 -23.04 5.31
C GLN A 199 -8.68 -21.59 5.00
N LEU A 200 -9.62 -20.81 4.49
CA LEU A 200 -9.42 -19.37 4.20
C LEU A 200 -9.66 -18.51 5.46
N PHE A 201 -10.79 -18.74 6.10
CA PHE A 201 -11.27 -17.90 7.22
C PHE A 201 -11.16 -18.67 8.54
N THR A 202 -10.04 -18.48 9.25
CA THR A 202 -9.69 -19.23 10.47
C THR A 202 -9.75 -18.40 11.77
N SER A 203 -9.87 -17.07 11.66
CA SER A 203 -9.65 -16.14 12.79
C SER A 203 -10.86 -15.30 13.16
N GLY A 204 -12.08 -15.78 12.87
CA GLY A 204 -13.31 -15.08 13.22
C GLY A 204 -13.55 -13.80 12.42
N GLU A 205 -13.12 -13.81 11.17
CA GLU A 205 -13.35 -12.73 10.22
C GLU A 205 -14.85 -12.39 10.17
N GLN A 206 -15.19 -11.10 10.33
CA GLN A 206 -16.57 -10.62 10.25
C GLN A 206 -16.99 -10.51 8.79
N PHE A 207 -18.05 -11.24 8.43
CA PHE A 207 -18.72 -11.11 7.14
C PHE A 207 -19.76 -10.01 7.21
N ASP A 208 -19.95 -9.30 6.09
CA ASP A 208 -21.05 -8.35 5.97
C ASP A 208 -22.36 -9.14 5.94
N THR A 209 -23.05 -9.16 7.10
CA THR A 209 -24.21 -10.01 7.35
C THR A 209 -25.51 -9.51 6.71
N GLN A 210 -25.46 -8.44 5.90
CA GLN A 210 -26.69 -7.97 5.22
C GLN A 210 -27.24 -8.97 4.19
N HIS A 211 -26.41 -9.93 3.75
CA HIS A 211 -26.82 -10.94 2.76
C HIS A 211 -26.44 -12.38 3.12
N TYR A 212 -25.71 -12.63 4.23
CA TYR A 212 -25.29 -13.98 4.59
C TYR A 212 -25.30 -14.15 6.11
N SER A 213 -25.95 -15.20 6.60
CA SER A 213 -25.85 -15.63 7.99
C SER A 213 -24.94 -16.86 8.10
N VAL A 214 -24.14 -16.93 9.18
CA VAL A 214 -23.34 -18.12 9.48
C VAL A 214 -24.21 -19.07 10.30
N SER A 215 -24.51 -20.25 9.76
CA SER A 215 -25.23 -21.28 10.50
C SER A 215 -24.39 -21.75 11.71
N ARG A 216 -25.04 -22.35 12.74
CA ARG A 216 -24.35 -22.94 13.92
C ARG A 216 -23.30 -24.00 13.59
N GLN A 217 -23.25 -24.45 12.34
CA GLN A 217 -22.26 -25.41 11.82
C GLN A 217 -21.16 -24.73 10.96
N GLY A 218 -21.07 -23.37 11.01
CA GLY A 218 -20.04 -22.61 10.27
C GLY A 218 -20.29 -22.52 8.76
N ALA A 219 -21.50 -22.81 8.27
CA ALA A 219 -21.87 -22.61 6.88
C ALA A 219 -22.47 -21.22 6.68
N LEU A 220 -22.03 -20.50 5.63
CA LEU A 220 -22.68 -19.29 5.17
C LEU A 220 -24.01 -19.67 4.50
N VAL A 221 -25.11 -19.14 5.01
CA VAL A 221 -26.45 -19.30 4.46
C VAL A 221 -26.88 -17.96 3.90
N HIS A 222 -27.33 -17.95 2.64
CA HIS A 222 -27.91 -16.76 2.02
C HIS A 222 -29.22 -16.42 2.79
N SER A 223 -29.26 -15.27 3.43
CA SER A 223 -30.49 -14.76 4.02
C SER A 223 -31.25 -13.98 2.95
N ASP A 224 -32.29 -14.58 2.42
CA ASP A 224 -33.25 -13.87 1.57
C ASP A 224 -33.99 -12.82 2.41
N PRO A 225 -34.14 -11.56 1.97
CA PRO A 225 -34.85 -10.52 2.73
C PRO A 225 -36.30 -10.83 3.04
N GLY A 226 -36.85 -11.95 2.50
CA GLY A 226 -38.23 -12.39 2.70
C GLY A 226 -38.53 -13.22 3.95
N ASP A 227 -37.50 -13.72 4.69
CA ASP A 227 -37.73 -14.67 5.82
C ASP A 227 -37.80 -14.01 7.21
N LEU A 228 -37.93 -12.69 7.30
CA LEU A 228 -38.06 -11.95 8.55
C LEU A 228 -39.50 -11.49 8.85
N VAL A 229 -40.50 -12.23 8.42
CA VAL A 229 -41.89 -12.01 8.85
C VAL A 229 -42.51 -13.34 9.24
N THR A 230 -42.37 -13.73 10.48
CA THR A 230 -43.36 -14.33 11.38
C THR A 230 -42.84 -14.34 12.81
#